data_a0c81179612be7b160a0076e10430394
#
_entry.id   a0c81179612be7b160a0076e10430394
#
_cell.length_a   1.000
_cell.length_b   1.000
_cell.length_c   1.000
_cell.angle_alpha   90.00
_cell.angle_beta   90.00
_cell.angle_gamma   90.00
#
_symmetry.space_group_name_H-M   'P 1'
#
loop_
_entity.id
_entity.type
_entity.pdbx_description
1 polymer ?
#
loop_
_entity_poly.entity_id
_entity_poly.type
_entity_poly.pdbx_seq_one_letter_code
_entity_poly.pdbx_strand_id
1 'polypeptide(L)'
;MCIRDRLNAEQEVSLAKRIEAGLYAQHRMDEMEKARAEGDKAAKLSPMEKRDLRSIARDGRKAKNHLLEANLRLVVSLAKRYTGRGMAFLDLIQEGNLGLIRAVEKFDYTKGYKFSTYATWWIRQAITRAMADQARTIRIPVHMVEVINKLGRIQRELLQDLGREPTPQELAKEKDITEEKVLEIQQYAREPISLDQTIGD
;
A
#
# COMPACT_ATOMS: atom_id res chain seq x y z
N MET A 1 17.76 -15.41 4.93
CA MET A 1 17.28 -14.22 4.21
C MET A 1 18.38 -13.77 3.27
N CYS A 2 18.24 -14.02 1.97
CA CYS A 2 19.24 -13.56 0.98
C CYS A 2 19.26 -12.03 1.01
N ILE A 3 20.37 -11.48 1.49
CA ILE A 3 20.62 -10.02 1.46
C ILE A 3 21.08 -9.73 0.03
N ARG A 4 20.16 -9.36 -0.85
CA ARG A 4 20.55 -8.74 -2.12
C ARG A 4 21.03 -7.33 -1.84
N ASP A 5 22.11 -6.93 -2.53
CA ASP A 5 22.67 -5.58 -2.42
C ASP A 5 21.64 -4.53 -2.87
N ARG A 6 21.80 -3.33 -2.33
CA ARG A 6 20.97 -2.19 -2.73
C ARG A 6 21.26 -1.87 -4.20
N LEU A 7 20.20 -1.62 -4.96
CA LEU A 7 20.31 -1.17 -6.34
C LEU A 7 20.75 0.30 -6.40
N ASN A 8 21.56 0.62 -7.40
CA ASN A 8 21.80 2.00 -7.78
C ASN A 8 20.76 2.48 -8.80
N ALA A 9 20.73 3.79 -9.12
CA ALA A 9 19.73 4.37 -10.01
C ALA A 9 19.77 3.76 -11.42
N GLU A 10 20.95 3.45 -11.95
CA GLU A 10 21.09 2.84 -13.27
C GLU A 10 20.54 1.42 -13.31
N GLN A 11 20.76 0.65 -12.23
CA GLN A 11 20.20 -0.70 -12.10
C GLN A 11 18.68 -0.68 -11.95
N GLU A 12 18.10 0.28 -11.21
CA GLU A 12 16.65 0.47 -11.10
C GLU A 12 16.03 0.74 -12.48
N VAL A 13 16.63 1.62 -13.28
CA VAL A 13 16.20 1.94 -14.65
C VAL A 13 16.34 0.72 -15.57
N SER A 14 17.47 0.01 -15.50
CA SER A 14 17.70 -1.20 -16.30
C SER A 14 16.65 -2.28 -16.03
N LEU A 15 16.35 -2.52 -14.73
CA LEU A 15 15.32 -3.48 -14.34
C LEU A 15 13.92 -3.02 -14.79
N ALA A 16 13.61 -1.73 -14.66
CA ALA A 16 12.32 -1.19 -15.08
C ALA A 16 12.10 -1.35 -16.60
N LYS A 17 13.11 -1.08 -17.43
CA LYS A 17 13.05 -1.31 -18.88
C LYS A 17 12.81 -2.78 -19.22
N ARG A 18 13.46 -3.71 -18.52
CA ARG A 18 13.27 -5.15 -18.74
C ARG A 18 11.88 -5.61 -18.31
N ILE A 19 11.33 -5.04 -17.24
CA ILE A 19 9.95 -5.30 -16.79
C ILE A 19 8.97 -4.83 -17.85
N GLU A 20 9.12 -3.63 -18.37
CA GLU A 20 8.27 -3.05 -19.40
C GLU A 20 8.31 -3.88 -20.69
N ALA A 21 9.50 -4.25 -21.17
CA ALA A 21 9.67 -5.12 -22.32
C ALA A 21 8.99 -6.49 -22.11
N GLY A 22 9.09 -7.05 -20.90
CA GLY A 22 8.45 -8.31 -20.56
C GLY A 22 6.93 -8.23 -20.54
N LEU A 23 6.37 -7.14 -20.05
CA LEU A 23 4.92 -6.87 -20.08
C LEU A 23 4.41 -6.68 -21.49
N TYR A 24 5.14 -5.93 -22.32
CA TYR A 24 4.82 -5.75 -23.75
C TYR A 24 4.84 -7.09 -24.49
N ALA A 25 5.86 -7.92 -24.28
CA ALA A 25 5.95 -9.23 -24.90
C ALA A 25 4.78 -10.15 -24.48
N GLN A 26 4.38 -10.12 -23.22
CA GLN A 26 3.22 -10.87 -22.74
C GLN A 26 1.93 -10.38 -23.39
N HIS A 27 1.70 -9.06 -23.36
CA HIS A 27 0.53 -8.44 -23.98
C HIS A 27 0.40 -8.80 -25.46
N ARG A 28 1.49 -8.73 -26.21
CA ARG A 28 1.50 -9.09 -27.64
C ARG A 28 1.15 -10.57 -27.87
N MET A 29 1.62 -11.48 -27.02
CA MET A 29 1.23 -12.89 -27.09
C MET A 29 -0.26 -13.09 -26.80
N ASP A 30 -0.79 -12.40 -25.77
CA ASP A 30 -2.19 -12.49 -25.37
C ASP A 30 -3.13 -11.91 -26.45
N GLU A 31 -2.75 -10.80 -27.10
CA GLU A 31 -3.49 -10.22 -28.24
C GLU A 31 -3.57 -11.19 -29.41
N MET A 32 -2.44 -11.83 -29.77
CA MET A 32 -2.41 -12.79 -30.87
C MET A 32 -3.22 -14.07 -30.54
N GLU A 33 -3.24 -14.51 -29.28
CA GLU A 33 -4.06 -15.64 -28.87
C GLU A 33 -5.57 -15.29 -28.92
N LYS A 34 -5.94 -14.07 -28.56
CA LYS A 34 -7.32 -13.56 -28.66
C LYS A 34 -7.77 -13.44 -30.12
N ALA A 35 -6.99 -12.79 -30.97
CA ALA A 35 -7.29 -12.65 -32.40
C ALA A 35 -7.45 -14.01 -33.08
N ARG A 36 -6.66 -15.00 -32.69
CA ARG A 36 -6.79 -16.36 -33.16
C ARG A 36 -8.07 -17.06 -32.71
N ALA A 37 -8.48 -16.81 -31.44
CA ALA A 37 -9.73 -17.34 -30.90
C ALA A 37 -10.97 -16.72 -31.58
N GLU A 38 -10.87 -15.49 -32.05
CA GLU A 38 -11.90 -14.75 -32.80
C GLU A 38 -11.96 -15.14 -34.28
N GLY A 39 -11.06 -16.06 -34.75
CA GLY A 39 -11.10 -16.63 -36.09
C GLY A 39 -10.16 -15.98 -37.09
N ASP A 40 -9.31 -15.04 -36.70
CA ASP A 40 -8.30 -14.44 -37.55
C ASP A 40 -7.14 -15.43 -37.80
N LYS A 41 -7.18 -16.12 -38.93
CA LYS A 41 -6.13 -17.06 -39.34
C LYS A 41 -4.80 -16.38 -39.71
N ALA A 42 -4.80 -15.07 -39.98
CA ALA A 42 -3.61 -14.30 -40.29
C ALA A 42 -2.80 -13.93 -39.03
N ALA A 43 -3.41 -13.93 -37.85
CA ALA A 43 -2.77 -13.65 -36.56
C ALA A 43 -1.89 -14.83 -36.08
N LYS A 44 -0.85 -15.16 -36.84
CA LYS A 44 0.12 -16.22 -36.48
C LYS A 44 1.49 -15.62 -36.24
N LEU A 45 1.99 -15.79 -34.99
CA LEU A 45 3.41 -15.60 -34.72
C LEU A 45 4.20 -16.77 -35.27
N SER A 46 5.35 -16.47 -35.88
CA SER A 46 6.31 -17.52 -36.27
C SER A 46 6.81 -18.27 -35.03
N PRO A 47 7.21 -19.52 -35.13
CA PRO A 47 7.77 -20.27 -34.00
C PRO A 47 8.97 -19.57 -33.35
N MET A 48 9.75 -18.86 -34.11
CA MET A 48 10.90 -18.09 -33.64
C MET A 48 10.46 -16.87 -32.83
N GLU A 49 9.55 -16.04 -33.37
CA GLU A 49 8.99 -14.89 -32.65
C GLU A 49 8.32 -15.29 -31.34
N LYS A 50 7.57 -16.39 -31.33
CA LYS A 50 6.93 -16.92 -30.12
C LYS A 50 7.96 -17.33 -29.07
N ARG A 51 9.09 -17.90 -29.49
CA ARG A 51 10.19 -18.27 -28.60
C ARG A 51 10.86 -17.03 -28.00
N ASP A 52 11.11 -16.01 -28.84
CA ASP A 52 11.75 -14.76 -28.41
C ASP A 52 10.88 -13.98 -27.46
N LEU A 53 9.59 -13.81 -27.76
CA LEU A 53 8.62 -13.16 -26.87
C LEU A 53 8.52 -13.86 -25.51
N ARG A 54 8.51 -15.20 -25.50
CA ARG A 54 8.53 -15.97 -24.24
C ARG A 54 9.80 -15.78 -23.44
N SER A 55 10.95 -15.65 -24.11
CA SER A 55 12.23 -15.38 -23.46
C SER A 55 12.23 -13.99 -22.82
N ILE A 56 11.78 -12.97 -23.53
CA ILE A 56 11.66 -11.58 -23.04
C ILE A 56 10.67 -11.50 -21.88
N ALA A 57 9.50 -12.14 -21.98
CA ALA A 57 8.52 -12.18 -20.89
C ALA A 57 9.07 -12.87 -19.63
N ARG A 58 9.88 -13.92 -19.79
CA ARG A 58 10.55 -14.60 -18.66
C ARG A 58 11.61 -13.70 -18.02
N ASP A 59 12.38 -12.99 -18.82
CA ASP A 59 13.40 -12.05 -18.35
C ASP A 59 12.76 -10.88 -17.57
N GLY A 60 11.66 -10.33 -18.07
CA GLY A 60 10.90 -9.29 -17.39
C GLY A 60 10.37 -9.74 -16.02
N ARG A 61 9.88 -10.98 -15.91
CA ARG A 61 9.47 -11.56 -14.61
C ARG A 61 10.63 -11.70 -13.64
N LYS A 62 11.80 -12.14 -14.11
CA LYS A 62 13.01 -12.20 -13.29
C LYS A 62 13.44 -10.81 -12.81
N ALA A 63 13.37 -9.80 -13.70
CA ALA A 63 13.68 -8.42 -13.36
C ALA A 63 12.71 -7.85 -12.33
N LYS A 64 11.39 -8.14 -12.46
CA LYS A 64 10.37 -7.76 -11.46
C LYS A 64 10.68 -8.35 -10.09
N ASN A 65 10.96 -9.64 -10.01
CA ASN A 65 11.30 -10.30 -8.75
C ASN A 65 12.58 -9.71 -8.15
N HIS A 66 13.58 -9.43 -8.96
CA HIS A 66 14.83 -8.81 -8.49
C HIS A 66 14.60 -7.42 -7.88
N LEU A 67 13.80 -6.58 -8.55
CA LEU A 67 13.48 -5.23 -8.04
C LEU A 67 12.68 -5.31 -6.72
N LEU A 68 11.75 -6.26 -6.61
CA LEU A 68 10.99 -6.51 -5.36
C LEU A 68 11.92 -6.95 -4.24
N GLU A 69 12.72 -8.01 -4.45
CA GLU A 69 13.60 -8.59 -3.44
C GLU A 69 14.63 -7.58 -2.90
N ALA A 70 15.20 -6.76 -3.76
CA ALA A 70 16.16 -5.71 -3.37
C ALA A 70 15.54 -4.64 -2.45
N ASN A 71 14.21 -4.47 -2.49
CA ASN A 71 13.48 -3.44 -1.74
C ASN A 71 12.67 -3.98 -0.53
N LEU A 72 12.72 -5.27 -0.21
CA LEU A 72 12.00 -5.83 0.95
C LEU A 72 12.43 -5.17 2.28
N ARG A 73 13.70 -4.79 2.42
CA ARG A 73 14.18 -4.08 3.63
C ARG A 73 13.53 -2.72 3.81
N LEU A 74 13.17 -2.04 2.71
CA LEU A 74 12.43 -0.77 2.78
C LEU A 74 11.05 -1.01 3.40
N VAL A 75 10.34 -2.05 2.99
CA VAL A 75 9.03 -2.42 3.58
C VAL A 75 9.15 -2.66 5.08
N VAL A 76 10.13 -3.48 5.51
CA VAL A 76 10.36 -3.77 6.93
C VAL A 76 10.63 -2.49 7.73
N SER A 77 11.47 -1.59 7.19
CA SER A 77 11.82 -0.34 7.86
C SER A 77 10.64 0.62 8.02
N LEU A 78 9.71 0.60 7.06
CA LEU A 78 8.48 1.38 7.12
C LEU A 78 7.45 0.75 8.07
N ALA A 79 7.25 -0.57 7.99
CA ALA A 79 6.32 -1.31 8.83
C ALA A 79 6.63 -1.17 10.33
N LYS A 80 7.90 -1.09 10.72
CA LYS A 80 8.33 -0.85 12.11
C LYS A 80 7.71 0.40 12.74
N ARG A 81 7.39 1.42 11.96
CA ARG A 81 6.78 2.67 12.47
C ARG A 81 5.31 2.54 12.82
N TYR A 82 4.68 1.43 12.43
CA TYR A 82 3.26 1.17 12.61
C TYR A 82 2.97 0.07 13.63
N THR A 83 4.01 -0.49 14.27
CA THR A 83 3.87 -1.49 15.33
C THR A 83 3.12 -0.95 16.54
N GLY A 84 2.42 -1.82 17.26
CA GLY A 84 1.67 -1.45 18.47
C GLY A 84 0.34 -0.72 18.21
N ARG A 85 -0.20 -0.81 16.98
CA ARG A 85 -1.44 -0.13 16.58
C ARG A 85 -2.55 -1.10 16.17
N GLY A 86 -2.61 -2.28 16.80
CA GLY A 86 -3.70 -3.25 16.58
C GLY A 86 -3.46 -4.26 15.45
N MET A 87 -2.32 -4.21 14.75
CA MET A 87 -1.92 -5.23 13.77
C MET A 87 -0.58 -5.88 14.13
N ALA A 88 -0.46 -7.18 13.88
CA ALA A 88 0.80 -7.91 14.04
C ALA A 88 1.87 -7.38 13.07
N PHE A 89 3.13 -7.36 13.49
CA PHE A 89 4.22 -6.83 12.67
C PHE A 89 4.38 -7.55 11.34
N LEU A 90 4.18 -8.87 11.32
CA LEU A 90 4.26 -9.65 10.08
C LEU A 90 3.14 -9.30 9.10
N ASP A 91 1.93 -9.02 9.60
CA ASP A 91 0.80 -8.61 8.76
C ASP A 91 1.05 -7.23 8.15
N LEU A 92 1.63 -6.30 8.92
CA LEU A 92 2.06 -4.99 8.41
C LEU A 92 3.10 -5.13 7.28
N ILE A 93 4.04 -6.08 7.40
CA ILE A 93 5.02 -6.38 6.34
C ILE A 93 4.31 -6.93 5.10
N GLN A 94 3.36 -7.85 5.25
CA GLN A 94 2.64 -8.44 4.12
C GLN A 94 1.82 -7.38 3.37
N GLU A 95 1.09 -6.53 4.08
CA GLU A 95 0.36 -5.42 3.46
C GLU A 95 1.32 -4.41 2.80
N GLY A 96 2.46 -4.13 3.44
CA GLY A 96 3.51 -3.32 2.85
C GLY A 96 4.10 -3.93 1.56
N ASN A 97 4.24 -5.26 1.49
CA ASN A 97 4.69 -5.97 0.30
C ASN A 97 3.68 -5.85 -0.86
N LEU A 98 2.36 -5.88 -0.56
CA LEU A 98 1.34 -5.60 -1.59
C LEU A 98 1.46 -4.18 -2.13
N GLY A 99 1.77 -3.21 -1.26
CA GLY A 99 2.09 -1.84 -1.68
C GLY A 99 3.34 -1.77 -2.57
N LEU A 100 4.40 -2.51 -2.22
CA LEU A 100 5.64 -2.58 -3.00
C LEU A 100 5.38 -3.19 -4.39
N ILE A 101 4.57 -4.24 -4.51
CA ILE A 101 4.20 -4.85 -5.79
C ILE A 101 3.51 -3.81 -6.69
N ARG A 102 2.54 -3.07 -6.16
CA ARG A 102 1.86 -1.99 -6.90
C ARG A 102 2.82 -0.88 -7.32
N ALA A 103 3.81 -0.56 -6.48
CA ALA A 103 4.83 0.42 -6.82
C ALA A 103 5.68 -0.03 -8.01
N VAL A 104 6.11 -1.30 -8.05
CA VAL A 104 6.88 -1.86 -9.17
C VAL A 104 6.08 -1.85 -10.46
N GLU A 105 4.78 -2.17 -10.39
CA GLU A 105 3.90 -2.19 -11.58
C GLU A 105 3.61 -0.80 -12.17
N LYS A 106 3.68 0.23 -11.35
CA LYS A 106 3.36 1.62 -11.75
C LYS A 106 4.57 2.54 -11.81
N PHE A 107 5.77 2.00 -11.63
CA PHE A 107 6.99 2.80 -11.62
C PHE A 107 7.35 3.28 -13.03
N ASP A 108 7.41 4.59 -13.18
CA ASP A 108 7.82 5.27 -14.41
C ASP A 108 9.23 5.82 -14.25
N TYR A 109 10.22 5.10 -14.81
CA TYR A 109 11.63 5.48 -14.75
C TYR A 109 11.97 6.73 -15.56
N THR A 110 11.09 7.15 -16.49
CA THR A 110 11.34 8.33 -17.35
C THR A 110 11.29 9.63 -16.55
N LYS A 111 10.63 9.62 -15.37
CA LYS A 111 10.52 10.77 -14.47
C LYS A 111 11.78 11.09 -13.67
N GLY A 112 12.81 10.25 -13.73
CA GLY A 112 14.11 10.48 -13.11
C GLY A 112 14.16 10.40 -11.58
N TYR A 113 13.05 10.00 -10.91
CA TYR A 113 13.04 9.80 -9.46
C TYR A 113 13.56 8.41 -9.08
N LYS A 114 14.17 8.31 -7.88
CA LYS A 114 14.55 7.02 -7.31
C LYS A 114 13.31 6.18 -7.02
N PHE A 115 13.39 4.89 -7.30
CA PHE A 115 12.30 3.94 -7.02
C PHE A 115 11.85 3.97 -5.56
N SER A 116 12.79 4.05 -4.60
CA SER A 116 12.49 4.07 -3.17
C SER A 116 11.58 5.25 -2.76
N THR A 117 11.73 6.41 -3.37
CA THR A 117 10.88 7.59 -3.11
C THR A 117 9.43 7.32 -3.50
N TYR A 118 9.23 6.75 -4.69
CA TYR A 118 7.92 6.38 -5.19
C TYR A 118 7.29 5.21 -4.40
N ALA A 119 8.06 4.15 -4.15
CA ALA A 119 7.62 2.97 -3.43
C ALA A 119 7.21 3.29 -1.98
N THR A 120 7.89 4.21 -1.31
CA THR A 120 7.55 4.62 0.07
C THR A 120 6.10 5.09 0.18
N TRP A 121 5.59 5.83 -0.81
CA TRP A 121 4.21 6.28 -0.81
C TRP A 121 3.21 5.10 -0.91
N TRP A 122 3.44 4.18 -1.84
CA TRP A 122 2.58 3.00 -2.03
C TRP A 122 2.59 2.06 -0.83
N ILE A 123 3.76 1.84 -0.25
CA ILE A 123 3.92 1.00 0.95
C ILE A 123 3.16 1.62 2.13
N ARG A 124 3.33 2.93 2.38
CA ARG A 124 2.59 3.63 3.43
C ARG A 124 1.09 3.56 3.21
N GLN A 125 0.64 3.83 2.01
CA GLN A 125 -0.78 3.80 1.65
C GLN A 125 -1.39 2.41 1.91
N ALA A 126 -0.69 1.33 1.50
CA ALA A 126 -1.15 -0.03 1.72
C ALA A 126 -1.25 -0.36 3.22
N ILE A 127 -0.21 -0.06 4.00
CA ILE A 127 -0.18 -0.30 5.45
C ILE A 127 -1.29 0.50 6.15
N THR A 128 -1.41 1.79 5.86
CA THR A 128 -2.42 2.65 6.50
C THR A 128 -3.84 2.20 6.19
N ARG A 129 -4.09 1.80 4.94
CA ARG A 129 -5.40 1.27 4.53
C ARG A 129 -5.71 -0.06 5.21
N ALA A 130 -4.74 -0.97 5.26
CA ALA A 130 -4.91 -2.25 5.95
C ALA A 130 -5.18 -2.05 7.44
N MET A 131 -4.47 -1.13 8.09
CA MET A 131 -4.74 -0.78 9.50
C MET A 131 -6.15 -0.24 9.70
N ALA A 132 -6.64 0.62 8.82
CA ALA A 132 -8.01 1.14 8.90
C ALA A 132 -9.05 0.04 8.75
N ASP A 133 -8.78 -0.99 7.94
CA ASP A 133 -9.69 -2.10 7.66
C ASP A 133 -9.63 -3.23 8.71
N GLN A 134 -8.47 -3.50 9.30
CA GLN A 134 -8.20 -4.76 10.01
C GLN A 134 -7.70 -4.58 11.45
N ALA A 135 -7.25 -3.38 11.87
CA ALA A 135 -6.62 -3.19 13.18
C ALA A 135 -7.58 -3.31 14.36
N ARG A 136 -8.90 -3.20 14.14
CA ARG A 136 -9.91 -3.23 15.19
C ARG A 136 -10.61 -4.58 15.28
N THR A 137 -10.87 -5.05 16.50
CA THR A 137 -11.67 -6.25 16.77
C THR A 137 -13.07 -6.14 16.16
N ILE A 138 -13.70 -4.97 16.30
CA ILE A 138 -14.96 -4.65 15.62
C ILE A 138 -14.62 -3.71 14.48
N ARG A 139 -14.79 -4.21 13.24
CA ARG A 139 -14.45 -3.47 12.03
C ARG A 139 -15.30 -2.21 11.89
N ILE A 140 -14.65 -1.09 11.58
CA ILE A 140 -15.27 0.19 11.25
C ILE A 140 -14.96 0.52 9.78
N PRO A 141 -15.90 1.09 9.01
CA PRO A 141 -15.65 1.53 7.64
C PRO A 141 -14.51 2.57 7.59
N VAL A 142 -13.67 2.49 6.53
CA VAL A 142 -12.45 3.32 6.40
C VAL A 142 -12.76 4.81 6.50
N HIS A 143 -13.86 5.29 5.89
CA HIS A 143 -14.25 6.70 5.96
C HIS A 143 -14.53 7.17 7.41
N MET A 144 -15.08 6.30 8.26
CA MET A 144 -15.28 6.62 9.67
C MET A 144 -13.97 6.66 10.45
N VAL A 145 -13.01 5.77 10.13
CA VAL A 145 -11.66 5.83 10.71
C VAL A 145 -10.97 7.14 10.34
N GLU A 146 -11.12 7.63 9.10
CA GLU A 146 -10.59 8.92 8.68
C GLU A 146 -11.21 10.09 9.47
N VAL A 147 -12.54 10.03 9.69
CA VAL A 147 -13.26 11.04 10.49
C VAL A 147 -12.78 11.04 11.94
N ILE A 148 -12.64 9.86 12.55
CA ILE A 148 -12.13 9.70 13.94
C ILE A 148 -10.70 10.25 14.04
N ASN A 149 -9.82 9.92 13.08
CA ASN A 149 -8.44 10.40 13.07
C ASN A 149 -8.37 11.93 12.91
N LYS A 150 -9.25 12.51 12.08
CA LYS A 150 -9.33 13.96 11.90
C LYS A 150 -9.80 14.65 13.19
N LEU A 151 -10.84 14.10 13.84
CA LEU A 151 -11.32 14.62 15.13
C LEU A 151 -10.23 14.55 16.20
N GLY A 152 -9.51 13.43 16.31
CA GLY A 152 -8.41 13.26 17.24
C GLY A 152 -7.20 14.17 16.98
N ARG A 153 -7.03 14.64 15.74
CA ARG A 153 -6.02 15.67 15.42
C ARG A 153 -6.46 17.04 15.96
N ILE A 154 -7.68 17.45 15.65
CA ILE A 154 -8.26 18.72 16.14
C ILE A 154 -8.27 18.75 17.66
N GLN A 155 -8.62 17.65 18.30
CA GLN A 155 -8.60 17.55 19.77
C GLN A 155 -7.20 17.82 20.34
N ARG A 156 -6.15 17.30 19.72
CA ARG A 156 -4.76 17.54 20.14
C ARG A 156 -4.30 18.98 19.88
N GLU A 157 -4.70 19.58 18.78
CA GLU A 157 -4.42 20.97 18.47
C GLU A 157 -5.08 21.90 19.51
N LEU A 158 -6.38 21.70 19.78
CA LEU A 158 -7.09 22.47 20.81
C LEU A 158 -6.57 22.23 22.22
N LEU A 159 -6.12 21.00 22.53
CA LEU A 159 -5.47 20.71 23.82
C LEU A 159 -4.20 21.53 24.03
N GLN A 160 -3.39 21.73 22.97
CA GLN A 160 -2.19 22.56 23.01
C GLN A 160 -2.52 24.04 23.19
N ASP A 161 -3.57 24.53 22.50
CA ASP A 161 -3.96 25.94 22.52
C ASP A 161 -4.65 26.32 23.85
N LEU A 162 -5.54 25.45 24.34
CA LEU A 162 -6.35 25.72 25.54
C LEU A 162 -5.66 25.31 26.84
N GLY A 163 -4.65 24.42 26.79
CA GLY A 163 -4.00 23.83 27.96
C GLY A 163 -4.90 22.89 28.78
N ARG A 164 -6.09 22.54 28.26
CA ARG A 164 -7.06 21.60 28.86
C ARG A 164 -7.75 20.79 27.76
N GLU A 165 -8.41 19.70 28.15
CA GLU A 165 -9.22 18.94 27.19
C GLU A 165 -10.36 19.81 26.62
N PRO A 166 -10.54 19.83 25.28
CA PRO A 166 -11.61 20.58 24.65
C PRO A 166 -12.97 19.92 24.92
N THR A 167 -13.99 20.75 25.10
CA THR A 167 -15.38 20.29 25.21
C THR A 167 -15.92 19.81 23.87
N PRO A 168 -16.95 18.93 23.84
CA PRO A 168 -17.60 18.52 22.59
C PRO A 168 -18.11 19.71 21.76
N GLN A 169 -18.53 20.80 22.40
CA GLN A 169 -18.99 22.02 21.75
C GLN A 169 -17.85 22.78 21.03
N GLU A 170 -16.68 22.84 21.63
CA GLU A 170 -15.49 23.45 21.03
C GLU A 170 -15.01 22.61 19.83
N LEU A 171 -15.02 21.28 19.94
CA LEU A 171 -14.70 20.37 18.83
C LEU A 171 -15.71 20.48 17.68
N ALA A 172 -17.00 20.61 18.00
CA ALA A 172 -18.09 20.78 17.03
C ALA A 172 -17.92 22.06 16.23
N LYS A 173 -17.58 23.16 16.92
CA LYS A 173 -17.35 24.49 16.30
C LYS A 173 -16.15 24.49 15.36
N GLU A 174 -15.03 23.88 15.79
CA GLU A 174 -13.80 23.84 14.98
C GLU A 174 -13.95 22.97 13.72
N LYS A 175 -14.77 21.92 13.78
CA LYS A 175 -15.00 21.01 12.67
C LYS A 175 -16.22 21.36 11.81
N ASP A 176 -17.01 22.34 12.22
CA ASP A 176 -18.29 22.72 11.57
C ASP A 176 -19.27 21.53 11.48
N ILE A 177 -19.49 20.86 12.62
CA ILE A 177 -20.43 19.75 12.78
C ILE A 177 -21.25 19.94 14.06
N THR A 178 -22.34 19.19 14.21
CA THR A 178 -23.16 19.24 15.43
C THR A 178 -22.47 18.54 16.60
N GLU A 179 -22.78 18.95 17.83
CA GLU A 179 -22.28 18.34 19.06
C GLU A 179 -22.68 16.86 19.15
N GLU A 180 -23.91 16.52 18.78
CA GLU A 180 -24.40 15.13 18.73
C GLU A 180 -23.51 14.26 17.83
N LYS A 181 -23.07 14.81 16.68
CA LYS A 181 -22.19 14.07 15.77
C LYS A 181 -20.79 13.88 16.34
N VAL A 182 -20.28 14.82 17.14
CA VAL A 182 -19.01 14.64 17.85
C VAL A 182 -19.11 13.49 18.84
N LEU A 183 -20.18 13.46 19.65
CA LEU A 183 -20.41 12.38 20.62
C LEU A 183 -20.57 11.01 19.94
N GLU A 184 -21.32 10.94 18.85
CA GLU A 184 -21.45 9.72 18.04
C GLU A 184 -20.07 9.21 17.55
N ILE A 185 -19.24 10.10 16.98
CA ILE A 185 -17.89 9.74 16.50
C ILE A 185 -17.01 9.25 17.65
N GLN A 186 -17.10 9.89 18.83
CA GLN A 186 -16.35 9.48 20.02
C GLN A 186 -16.79 8.09 20.54
N GLN A 187 -18.08 7.74 20.43
CA GLN A 187 -18.55 6.40 20.76
C GLN A 187 -17.97 5.34 19.85
N TYR A 188 -17.94 5.58 18.53
CA TYR A 188 -17.31 4.66 17.58
C TYR A 188 -15.79 4.57 17.76
N ALA A 189 -15.14 5.60 18.31
CA ALA A 189 -13.70 5.60 18.55
C ALA A 189 -13.28 4.67 19.70
N ARG A 190 -14.19 4.29 20.61
CA ARG A 190 -13.88 3.42 21.74
C ARG A 190 -13.43 2.04 21.28
N GLU A 191 -12.45 1.48 21.99
CA GLU A 191 -12.03 0.09 21.83
C GLU A 191 -12.76 -0.80 22.83
N PRO A 192 -13.11 -2.05 22.47
CA PRO A 192 -13.69 -3.00 23.39
C PRO A 192 -12.67 -3.34 24.49
N ILE A 193 -13.15 -3.41 25.73
CA ILE A 193 -12.35 -3.85 26.89
C ILE A 193 -12.33 -5.38 26.96
N SER A 194 -11.25 -5.95 27.55
CA SER A 194 -11.17 -7.39 27.78
C SER A 194 -12.20 -7.85 28.79
N LEU A 195 -12.80 -9.02 28.55
CA LEU A 195 -13.69 -9.68 29.51
C LEU A 195 -12.95 -10.17 30.76
N ASP A 196 -11.64 -10.42 30.64
CA ASP A 196 -10.79 -10.84 31.76
C ASP A 196 -10.25 -9.65 32.59
N GLN A 197 -10.67 -8.43 32.28
CA GLN A 197 -10.27 -7.26 33.04
C GLN A 197 -10.96 -7.26 34.42
N THR A 198 -10.17 -7.14 35.47
CA THR A 198 -10.69 -6.98 36.84
C THR A 198 -11.54 -5.71 36.94
N ILE A 199 -12.77 -5.85 37.46
CA ILE A 199 -13.70 -4.77 37.70
C ILE A 199 -13.69 -4.52 39.21
N GLY A 200 -13.20 -3.35 39.62
CA GLY A 200 -13.09 -2.93 41.01
C GLY A 200 -11.70 -3.18 41.60
N ASP A 201 -11.41 -2.42 42.69
CA ASP A 201 -10.21 -2.60 43.51
C ASP A 201 -10.28 -3.87 44.34
#